data_b25ca51c73ee37e3faa64dadadbabbd5
#
_entry.id   b25ca51c73ee37e3faa64dadadbabbd5
#
_cell.length_a   1.000
_cell.length_b   1.000
_cell.length_c   1.000
_cell.angle_alpha   90.00
_cell.angle_beta   90.00
_cell.angle_gamma   90.00
#
_symmetry.space_group_name_H-M   'P 1'
#
loop_
_entity.id
_entity.type
_entity.pdbx_description
1 polymer ?
#
loop_
_entity_poly.entity_id
_entity_poly.type
_entity_poly.pdbx_seq_one_letter_code
_entity_poly.pdbx_strand_id
1 'polypeptide(L)'
;TTPVGGGFRSVNVALRKELDMYAQVRPIKSYPGVRSRFQDVDLIIVRENTEDLYAGIEFEQGTPDAEELIAWLAAHGEKMPQPDSGISIKPTSITGTRRVFEFAFEYARRMGRRKVTAVHKANIMKFTDGLWLRVAQEVAAENPDIEFEDRIVDNMCMQLVQKPELYDVLLCPNLYGDILSDLCAGLVGGLGVAPGANFGTEAALFEPTHGSAPRYAGLNRVNPAAMMLSGVL
;
A
#
# COMPACT_ATOMS: atom_id res chain seq x y z
N THR A 1 7.62 -1.57 -16.69
CA THR A 1 7.50 -2.70 -15.77
C THR A 1 8.85 -2.96 -15.13
N THR A 2 8.87 -3.03 -13.80
CA THR A 2 10.10 -3.31 -13.05
C THR A 2 10.50 -4.77 -13.25
N PRO A 3 11.78 -5.08 -13.56
CA PRO A 3 12.25 -6.45 -13.68
C PRO A 3 12.13 -7.23 -12.36
N VAL A 4 11.95 -8.55 -12.46
CA VAL A 4 11.95 -9.46 -11.31
C VAL A 4 13.35 -10.03 -11.10
N GLY A 5 13.85 -10.05 -9.89
CA GLY A 5 15.08 -10.71 -9.48
C GLY A 5 16.39 -10.01 -9.88
N GLY A 6 16.32 -8.83 -10.49
CA GLY A 6 17.52 -8.06 -10.85
C GLY A 6 17.23 -6.95 -11.86
N GLY A 7 18.22 -6.12 -12.17
CA GLY A 7 18.10 -5.00 -13.08
C GLY A 7 17.78 -3.67 -12.36
N PHE A 8 17.08 -2.74 -13.03
CA PHE A 8 16.78 -1.42 -12.47
C PHE A 8 15.62 -1.47 -11.46
N ARG A 9 15.68 -0.62 -10.44
CA ARG A 9 14.59 -0.41 -9.48
C ARG A 9 13.44 0.36 -10.14
N SER A 10 12.22 0.25 -9.56
CA SER A 10 11.04 0.92 -10.08
C SER A 10 11.23 2.43 -10.18
N VAL A 11 11.04 2.99 -11.36
CA VAL A 11 11.08 4.45 -11.60
C VAL A 11 10.00 5.16 -10.79
N ASN A 12 8.80 4.57 -10.68
CA ASN A 12 7.71 5.15 -9.91
C ASN A 12 8.06 5.22 -8.41
N VAL A 13 8.70 4.18 -7.86
CA VAL A 13 9.18 4.20 -6.47
C VAL A 13 10.24 5.28 -6.27
N ALA A 14 11.15 5.46 -7.22
CA ALA A 14 12.14 6.54 -7.16
C ALA A 14 11.47 7.93 -7.15
N LEU A 15 10.54 8.17 -8.08
CA LEU A 15 9.80 9.44 -8.13
C LEU A 15 9.02 9.72 -6.84
N ARG A 16 8.37 8.71 -6.27
CA ARG A 16 7.63 8.85 -5.00
C ARG A 16 8.54 9.27 -3.84
N LYS A 17 9.75 8.72 -3.78
CA LYS A 17 10.75 9.05 -2.76
C LYS A 17 11.36 10.43 -2.96
N GLU A 18 11.81 10.73 -4.18
CA GLU A 18 12.45 12.01 -4.52
C GLU A 18 11.52 13.21 -4.33
N LEU A 19 10.22 13.02 -4.56
CA LEU A 19 9.20 14.06 -4.42
C LEU A 19 8.41 13.95 -3.10
N ASP A 20 8.87 13.12 -2.17
CA ASP A 20 8.22 12.83 -0.87
C ASP A 20 6.70 12.62 -0.97
N MET A 21 6.28 11.80 -1.94
CA MET A 21 4.88 11.44 -2.14
C MET A 21 4.50 10.33 -1.16
N TYR A 22 4.19 10.69 0.07
CA TYR A 22 4.03 9.79 1.20
C TYR A 22 2.70 9.04 1.25
N ALA A 23 1.68 9.51 0.54
CA ALA A 23 0.36 8.89 0.52
C ALA A 23 -0.06 8.54 -0.91
N GLN A 24 -0.43 7.29 -1.16
CA GLN A 24 -1.04 6.87 -2.41
C GLN A 24 -2.52 6.59 -2.20
N VAL A 25 -3.35 7.08 -3.10
CA VAL A 25 -4.80 6.88 -3.11
C VAL A 25 -5.18 6.04 -4.32
N ARG A 26 -5.93 4.98 -4.09
CA ARG A 26 -6.46 4.07 -5.11
C ARG A 26 -7.98 3.89 -4.91
N PRO A 27 -8.82 4.66 -5.57
CA PRO A 27 -10.27 4.44 -5.56
C PRO A 27 -10.62 3.12 -6.24
N ILE A 28 -11.47 2.35 -5.60
CA ILE A 28 -11.96 1.06 -6.07
C ILE A 28 -13.48 1.16 -6.19
N LYS A 29 -13.96 1.26 -7.41
CA LYS A 29 -15.38 1.48 -7.68
C LYS A 29 -15.91 0.58 -8.76
N SER A 30 -17.14 0.06 -8.57
CA SER A 30 -17.88 -0.64 -9.62
C SER A 30 -18.39 0.36 -10.64
N TYR A 31 -18.08 0.13 -11.91
CA TYR A 31 -18.55 0.99 -13.02
C TYR A 31 -19.60 0.30 -13.87
N PRO A 32 -20.67 1.00 -14.30
CA PRO A 32 -21.67 0.44 -15.22
C PRO A 32 -21.01 -0.10 -16.50
N GLY A 33 -21.41 -1.31 -16.91
CA GLY A 33 -20.88 -1.93 -18.12
C GLY A 33 -19.56 -2.70 -17.93
N VAL A 34 -18.90 -2.56 -16.81
CA VAL A 34 -17.72 -3.37 -16.46
C VAL A 34 -18.20 -4.70 -15.84
N ARG A 35 -17.75 -5.81 -16.44
CA ARG A 35 -18.07 -7.13 -15.91
C ARG A 35 -17.26 -7.40 -14.65
N SER A 36 -17.93 -7.53 -13.51
CA SER A 36 -17.32 -7.88 -12.22
C SER A 36 -18.17 -8.86 -11.44
N ARG A 37 -17.59 -9.49 -10.43
CA ARG A 37 -18.29 -10.40 -9.52
C ARG A 37 -19.17 -9.64 -8.52
N PHE A 38 -18.71 -8.47 -8.10
CA PHE A 38 -19.38 -7.64 -7.11
C PHE A 38 -20.00 -6.42 -7.78
N GLN A 39 -21.17 -6.02 -7.29
CA GLN A 39 -21.84 -4.78 -7.66
C GLN A 39 -21.73 -3.80 -6.50
N ASP A 40 -21.82 -2.50 -6.79
CA ASP A 40 -21.89 -1.45 -5.78
C ASP A 40 -20.69 -1.37 -4.81
N VAL A 41 -19.52 -1.88 -5.22
CA VAL A 41 -18.27 -1.65 -4.48
C VAL A 41 -17.84 -0.18 -4.67
N ASP A 42 -17.62 0.51 -3.57
CA ASP A 42 -17.12 1.88 -3.56
C ASP A 42 -16.25 2.10 -2.31
N LEU A 43 -14.99 1.76 -2.38
CA LEU A 43 -14.02 1.94 -1.31
C LEU A 43 -12.75 2.63 -1.81
N ILE A 44 -11.97 3.17 -0.90
CA ILE A 44 -10.71 3.85 -1.20
C ILE A 44 -9.59 3.16 -0.42
N ILE A 45 -8.49 2.85 -1.09
CA ILE A 45 -7.27 2.42 -0.43
C ILE A 45 -6.33 3.62 -0.35
N VAL A 46 -5.93 3.99 0.86
CA VAL A 46 -4.82 4.87 1.14
C VAL A 46 -3.63 4.01 1.55
N ARG A 47 -2.52 4.14 0.85
CA ARG A 47 -1.31 3.35 1.05
C ARG A 47 -0.17 4.27 1.48
N GLU A 48 0.52 3.93 2.56
CA GLU A 48 1.81 4.52 2.89
C GLU A 48 2.78 4.23 1.74
N ASN A 49 3.66 5.16 1.40
CA ASN A 49 4.35 5.10 0.11
C ASN A 49 5.87 5.26 0.18
N THR A 50 6.45 5.46 1.37
CA THR A 50 7.87 5.81 1.55
C THR A 50 8.67 4.83 2.40
N GLU A 51 8.02 4.12 3.31
CA GLU A 51 8.64 3.19 4.26
C GLU A 51 8.32 1.72 3.92
N ASP A 52 8.32 0.86 4.93
CA ASP A 52 8.07 -0.57 4.83
C ASP A 52 9.16 -1.29 4.01
N LEU A 53 8.90 -2.44 3.46
CA LEU A 53 9.83 -3.18 2.59
C LEU A 53 10.18 -2.42 1.30
N TYR A 54 9.36 -1.48 0.89
CA TYR A 54 9.65 -0.57 -0.22
C TYR A 54 10.73 0.49 0.09
N ALA A 55 11.19 0.59 1.34
CA ALA A 55 12.40 1.34 1.68
C ALA A 55 13.63 0.82 0.92
N GLY A 56 13.62 -0.47 0.54
CA GLY A 56 14.66 -1.08 -0.27
C GLY A 56 15.97 -1.27 0.51
N ILE A 57 15.88 -1.47 1.81
CA ILE A 57 17.03 -1.82 2.66
C ILE A 57 17.15 -3.33 2.60
N GLU A 58 18.06 -3.81 1.76
CA GLU A 58 18.21 -5.22 1.45
C GLU A 58 19.68 -5.64 1.47
N PHE A 59 19.92 -6.85 1.92
CA PHE A 59 21.22 -7.48 1.99
C PHE A 59 21.17 -8.80 1.21
N GLU A 60 21.99 -8.90 0.18
CA GLU A 60 22.03 -10.08 -0.67
C GLU A 60 22.74 -11.22 0.07
N GLN A 61 22.21 -12.41 -0.07
CA GLN A 61 22.76 -13.64 0.50
C GLN A 61 24.24 -13.85 0.10
N GLY A 62 25.08 -14.21 1.09
CA GLY A 62 26.50 -14.49 0.89
C GLY A 62 27.38 -13.26 0.68
N THR A 63 26.85 -12.05 0.88
CA THR A 63 27.65 -10.83 0.89
C THR A 63 28.24 -10.54 2.29
N PRO A 64 29.39 -9.84 2.38
CA PRO A 64 29.98 -9.45 3.67
C PRO A 64 28.99 -8.68 4.55
N ASP A 65 28.20 -7.78 3.98
CA ASP A 65 27.22 -6.97 4.72
C ASP A 65 26.12 -7.84 5.33
N ALA A 66 25.64 -8.87 4.62
CA ALA A 66 24.66 -9.82 5.15
C ALA A 66 25.25 -10.66 6.28
N GLU A 67 26.50 -11.10 6.13
CA GLU A 67 27.22 -11.87 7.17
C GLU A 67 27.47 -11.02 8.42
N GLU A 68 27.85 -9.75 8.26
CA GLU A 68 28.04 -8.80 9.37
C GLU A 68 26.73 -8.57 10.13
N LEU A 69 25.62 -8.37 9.43
CA LEU A 69 24.30 -8.20 10.04
C LEU A 69 23.89 -9.45 10.84
N ILE A 70 24.10 -10.65 10.29
CA ILE A 70 23.81 -11.91 10.98
C ILE A 70 24.68 -12.03 12.23
N ALA A 71 25.98 -11.72 12.15
CA ALA A 71 26.88 -11.73 13.28
C ALA A 71 26.47 -10.73 14.37
N TRP A 72 26.02 -9.54 13.97
CA TRP A 72 25.51 -8.53 14.88
C TRP A 72 24.28 -9.03 15.66
N LEU A 73 23.29 -9.63 14.95
CA LEU A 73 22.10 -10.21 15.58
C LEU A 73 22.49 -11.29 16.61
N ALA A 74 23.42 -12.17 16.26
CA ALA A 74 23.94 -13.20 17.16
C ALA A 74 24.57 -12.60 18.43
N ALA A 75 25.40 -11.59 18.27
CA ALA A 75 26.09 -10.92 19.38
C ALA A 75 25.11 -10.22 20.35
N HIS A 76 23.92 -9.84 19.87
CA HIS A 76 22.88 -9.17 20.65
C HIS A 76 21.78 -10.14 21.16
N GLY A 77 21.97 -11.45 20.98
CA GLY A 77 21.04 -12.48 21.50
C GLY A 77 19.72 -12.58 20.75
N GLU A 78 19.65 -12.02 19.55
CA GLU A 78 18.47 -12.11 18.70
C GLU A 78 18.36 -13.49 18.02
N LYS A 79 17.16 -13.81 17.54
CA LYS A 79 16.96 -15.00 16.72
C LYS A 79 17.68 -14.83 15.39
N MET A 80 18.59 -15.74 15.12
CA MET A 80 19.38 -15.71 13.90
C MET A 80 18.60 -16.23 12.70
N PRO A 81 18.66 -15.55 11.55
CA PRO A 81 18.31 -16.17 10.28
C PRO A 81 19.29 -17.29 9.93
N GLN A 82 18.95 -18.11 8.94
CA GLN A 82 19.90 -19.08 8.40
C GLN A 82 21.12 -18.37 7.80
N PRO A 83 22.34 -18.96 7.85
CA PRO A 83 23.55 -18.30 7.34
C PRO A 83 23.51 -17.94 5.84
N ASP A 84 22.66 -18.61 5.08
CA ASP A 84 22.45 -18.43 3.64
C ASP A 84 21.21 -17.58 3.33
N SER A 85 20.79 -16.72 4.26
CA SER A 85 19.63 -15.87 4.09
C SER A 85 19.94 -14.57 3.32
N GLY A 86 19.05 -14.17 2.41
CA GLY A 86 18.89 -12.77 2.03
C GLY A 86 18.00 -12.06 3.07
N ILE A 87 18.28 -10.79 3.37
CA ILE A 87 17.61 -10.06 4.45
C ILE A 87 17.03 -8.74 3.90
N SER A 88 15.76 -8.47 4.22
CA SER A 88 15.11 -7.17 4.00
C SER A 88 14.68 -6.57 5.32
N ILE A 89 14.92 -5.28 5.52
CA ILE A 89 14.52 -4.54 6.72
C ILE A 89 13.22 -3.79 6.46
N LYS A 90 12.26 -3.98 7.35
CA LYS A 90 10.95 -3.29 7.34
C LYS A 90 10.95 -2.16 8.37
N PRO A 91 11.27 -0.92 8.01
CA PRO A 91 11.14 0.22 8.90
C PRO A 91 9.69 0.71 8.96
N THR A 92 9.28 1.20 10.12
CA THR A 92 8.02 1.91 10.34
C THR A 92 8.28 3.02 11.35
N SER A 93 8.07 4.28 10.99
CA SER A 93 8.32 5.42 11.88
C SER A 93 7.01 6.03 12.39
N ILE A 94 7.09 6.73 13.52
CA ILE A 94 5.97 7.53 14.05
C ILE A 94 5.63 8.65 13.06
N THR A 95 6.63 9.32 12.52
CA THR A 95 6.45 10.46 11.59
C THR A 95 5.77 10.03 10.31
N GLY A 96 6.28 8.99 9.63
CA GLY A 96 5.69 8.46 8.39
C GLY A 96 4.29 7.94 8.60
N THR A 97 4.07 7.21 9.71
CA THR A 97 2.76 6.68 10.07
C THR A 97 1.78 7.81 10.35
N ARG A 98 2.11 8.77 11.22
CA ARG A 98 1.21 9.87 11.59
C ARG A 98 0.76 10.66 10.37
N ARG A 99 1.70 11.10 9.51
CA ARG A 99 1.36 11.94 8.34
C ARG A 99 0.41 11.23 7.36
N VAL A 100 0.55 9.92 7.14
CA VAL A 100 -0.36 9.20 6.24
C VAL A 100 -1.73 8.98 6.88
N PHE A 101 -1.82 8.82 8.22
CA PHE A 101 -3.10 8.75 8.94
C PHE A 101 -3.82 10.10 8.91
N GLU A 102 -3.14 11.20 9.20
CA GLU A 102 -3.70 12.55 9.12
C GLU A 102 -4.22 12.84 7.70
N PHE A 103 -3.44 12.50 6.68
CA PHE A 103 -3.87 12.58 5.29
C PHE A 103 -5.13 11.75 5.02
N ALA A 104 -5.19 10.50 5.50
CA ALA A 104 -6.31 9.60 5.23
C ALA A 104 -7.61 10.09 5.89
N PHE A 105 -7.54 10.61 7.12
CA PHE A 105 -8.70 11.19 7.80
C PHE A 105 -9.19 12.47 7.12
N GLU A 106 -8.28 13.36 6.72
CA GLU A 106 -8.63 14.56 5.97
C GLU A 106 -9.22 14.20 4.60
N TYR A 107 -8.60 13.26 3.88
CA TYR A 107 -9.09 12.79 2.59
C TYR A 107 -10.48 12.14 2.71
N ALA A 108 -10.69 11.30 3.73
CA ALA A 108 -12.00 10.71 4.01
C ALA A 108 -13.07 11.78 4.20
N ARG A 109 -12.78 12.80 4.99
CA ARG A 109 -13.69 13.93 5.26
C ARG A 109 -14.02 14.71 3.98
N ARG A 110 -13.01 15.02 3.17
CA ARG A 110 -13.18 15.74 1.88
C ARG A 110 -14.02 14.94 0.86
N MET A 111 -13.89 13.62 0.89
CA MET A 111 -14.62 12.71 0.00
C MET A 111 -15.97 12.25 0.57
N GLY A 112 -16.40 12.78 1.72
CA GLY A 112 -17.65 12.40 2.36
C GLY A 112 -17.68 10.95 2.88
N ARG A 113 -16.51 10.37 3.14
CA ARG A 113 -16.35 9.02 3.70
C ARG A 113 -16.55 9.05 5.21
N ARG A 114 -17.01 7.95 5.77
CA ARG A 114 -17.45 7.88 7.17
C ARG A 114 -16.57 7.02 8.06
N LYS A 115 -15.80 6.10 7.47
CA LYS A 115 -15.02 5.12 8.22
C LYS A 115 -13.63 4.93 7.64
N VAL A 116 -12.63 4.90 8.53
CA VAL A 116 -11.25 4.52 8.22
C VAL A 116 -10.94 3.20 8.93
N THR A 117 -10.50 2.21 8.17
CA THR A 117 -10.06 0.90 8.66
C THR A 117 -8.54 0.80 8.51
N ALA A 118 -7.81 0.75 9.63
CA ALA A 118 -6.36 0.53 9.63
C ALA A 118 -6.03 -0.95 9.44
N VAL A 119 -5.20 -1.27 8.45
CA VAL A 119 -4.75 -2.65 8.20
C VAL A 119 -3.35 -2.86 8.78
N HIS A 120 -3.13 -4.00 9.44
CA HIS A 120 -1.86 -4.30 10.11
C HIS A 120 -1.64 -5.80 10.31
N LYS A 121 -0.44 -6.18 10.79
CA LYS A 121 -0.10 -7.53 11.27
C LYS A 121 0.53 -7.46 12.68
N ALA A 122 0.03 -6.59 13.56
CA ALA A 122 0.57 -6.32 14.89
C ALA A 122 0.55 -7.53 15.85
N ASN A 123 -0.25 -8.56 15.54
CA ASN A 123 -0.21 -9.82 16.28
C ASN A 123 1.11 -10.60 16.06
N ILE A 124 1.85 -10.33 14.98
CA ILE A 124 3.15 -10.91 14.66
C ILE A 124 4.25 -9.85 14.79
N MET A 125 4.14 -8.75 14.08
CA MET A 125 5.16 -7.68 14.06
C MET A 125 4.86 -6.64 15.14
N LYS A 126 5.30 -6.96 16.38
CA LYS A 126 4.97 -6.18 17.57
C LYS A 126 5.53 -4.76 17.57
N PHE A 127 6.68 -4.54 16.95
CA PHE A 127 7.39 -3.26 16.99
C PHE A 127 7.11 -2.38 15.77
N THR A 128 6.95 -2.94 14.59
CA THR A 128 6.63 -2.18 13.37
C THR A 128 5.12 -1.98 13.22
N ASP A 129 4.37 -3.05 13.02
CA ASP A 129 2.92 -2.95 12.87
C ASP A 129 2.21 -2.60 14.18
N GLY A 130 2.82 -2.94 15.33
CA GLY A 130 2.34 -2.45 16.64
C GLY A 130 2.49 -0.94 16.80
N LEU A 131 3.59 -0.35 16.30
CA LEU A 131 3.76 1.10 16.23
C LEU A 131 2.73 1.72 15.29
N TRP A 132 2.56 1.15 14.09
CA TRP A 132 1.53 1.55 13.13
C TRP A 132 0.14 1.63 13.78
N LEU A 133 -0.28 0.57 14.44
CA LEU A 133 -1.60 0.50 15.10
C LEU A 133 -1.74 1.51 16.25
N ARG A 134 -0.70 1.68 17.08
CA ARG A 134 -0.72 2.65 18.17
C ARG A 134 -0.88 4.08 17.66
N VAL A 135 -0.10 4.48 16.66
CA VAL A 135 -0.21 5.81 16.05
C VAL A 135 -1.57 5.99 15.34
N ALA A 136 -2.09 4.93 14.72
CA ALA A 136 -3.45 4.92 14.16
C ALA A 136 -4.51 5.28 15.19
N GLN A 137 -4.45 4.65 16.37
CA GLN A 137 -5.37 4.89 17.47
C GLN A 137 -5.23 6.31 18.05
N GLU A 138 -4.00 6.84 18.13
CA GLU A 138 -3.74 8.21 18.56
C GLU A 138 -4.41 9.22 17.61
N VAL A 139 -4.16 9.09 16.29
CA VAL A 139 -4.75 9.99 15.28
C VAL A 139 -6.27 9.83 15.21
N ALA A 140 -6.79 8.61 15.34
CA ALA A 140 -8.23 8.38 15.36
C ALA A 140 -8.91 9.09 16.55
N ALA A 141 -8.28 9.10 17.73
CA ALA A 141 -8.80 9.81 18.90
C ALA A 141 -8.85 11.34 18.68
N GLU A 142 -7.97 11.88 17.83
CA GLU A 142 -7.96 13.30 17.43
C GLU A 142 -9.05 13.62 16.37
N ASN A 143 -9.67 12.59 15.75
CA ASN A 143 -10.63 12.71 14.65
C ASN A 143 -11.96 11.95 14.93
N PRO A 144 -12.69 12.29 16.02
CA PRO A 144 -13.87 11.53 16.48
C PRO A 144 -15.09 11.61 15.55
N ASP A 145 -15.05 12.45 14.52
CA ASP A 145 -16.10 12.60 13.51
C ASP A 145 -16.07 11.50 12.44
N ILE A 146 -14.97 10.73 12.35
CA ILE A 146 -14.80 9.60 11.44
C ILE A 146 -14.72 8.30 12.25
N GLU A 147 -15.56 7.32 11.92
CA GLU A 147 -15.50 6.00 12.54
C GLU A 147 -14.13 5.35 12.26
N PHE A 148 -13.53 4.76 13.31
CA PHE A 148 -12.26 4.07 13.19
C PHE A 148 -12.37 2.62 13.62
N GLU A 149 -11.78 1.72 12.85
CA GLU A 149 -11.56 0.32 13.22
C GLU A 149 -10.19 -0.17 12.73
N ASP A 150 -9.74 -1.30 13.24
CA ASP A 150 -8.55 -1.97 12.73
C ASP A 150 -8.83 -3.41 12.29
N ARG A 151 -8.02 -3.93 11.38
CA ARG A 151 -8.11 -5.31 10.88
C ARG A 151 -6.72 -5.89 10.65
N ILE A 152 -6.56 -7.15 11.05
CA ILE A 152 -5.40 -7.96 10.67
C ILE A 152 -5.46 -8.25 9.17
N VAL A 153 -4.35 -8.10 8.45
CA VAL A 153 -4.28 -8.11 6.98
C VAL A 153 -4.83 -9.39 6.34
N ASP A 154 -4.57 -10.56 6.88
CA ASP A 154 -5.11 -11.83 6.36
C ASP A 154 -6.63 -11.92 6.54
N ASN A 155 -7.15 -11.45 7.68
CA ASN A 155 -8.59 -11.30 7.87
C ASN A 155 -9.18 -10.27 6.90
N MET A 156 -8.48 -9.15 6.66
CA MET A 156 -8.90 -8.14 5.69
C MET A 156 -9.03 -8.73 4.28
N CYS A 157 -8.07 -9.53 3.83
CA CYS A 157 -8.15 -10.22 2.54
C CYS A 157 -9.42 -11.07 2.41
N MET A 158 -9.73 -11.86 3.45
CA MET A 158 -10.94 -12.68 3.48
C MET A 158 -12.22 -11.84 3.46
N GLN A 159 -12.27 -10.78 4.29
CA GLN A 159 -13.43 -9.91 4.38
C GLN A 159 -13.72 -9.18 3.06
N LEU A 160 -12.70 -8.67 2.39
CA LEU A 160 -12.85 -7.99 1.10
C LEU A 160 -13.43 -8.89 0.01
N VAL A 161 -13.11 -10.19 0.02
CA VAL A 161 -13.65 -11.16 -0.93
C VAL A 161 -15.09 -11.58 -0.58
N GLN A 162 -15.51 -11.43 0.67
CA GLN A 162 -16.84 -11.82 1.14
C GLN A 162 -17.81 -10.65 1.23
N LYS A 163 -17.36 -9.51 1.74
CA LYS A 163 -18.21 -8.39 2.16
C LYS A 163 -17.48 -7.05 1.92
N PRO A 164 -17.06 -6.72 0.68
CA PRO A 164 -16.35 -5.48 0.39
C PRO A 164 -17.17 -4.23 0.72
N GLU A 165 -18.50 -4.32 0.73
CA GLU A 165 -19.43 -3.24 1.03
C GLU A 165 -19.38 -2.76 2.50
N LEU A 166 -18.73 -3.50 3.40
CA LEU A 166 -18.56 -3.10 4.80
C LEU A 166 -17.44 -2.06 5.00
N TYR A 167 -16.63 -1.82 3.97
CA TYR A 167 -15.43 -0.99 4.06
C TYR A 167 -15.60 0.29 3.24
N ASP A 168 -14.98 1.36 3.74
CA ASP A 168 -15.07 2.70 3.12
C ASP A 168 -13.67 3.21 2.75
N VAL A 169 -12.82 3.53 3.73
CA VAL A 169 -11.41 3.87 3.49
C VAL A 169 -10.53 2.84 4.20
N LEU A 170 -9.69 2.15 3.45
CA LEU A 170 -8.66 1.26 3.98
C LEU A 170 -7.33 1.98 4.01
N LEU A 171 -6.71 2.08 5.18
CA LEU A 171 -5.37 2.65 5.31
C LEU A 171 -4.36 1.55 5.64
N CYS A 172 -3.35 1.43 4.78
CA CYS A 172 -2.44 0.29 4.77
C CYS A 172 -0.97 0.73 4.82
N PRO A 173 -0.09 -0.03 5.51
CA PRO A 173 1.35 -0.01 5.25
C PRO A 173 1.63 -0.28 3.77
N ASN A 174 2.82 0.08 3.32
CA ASN A 174 3.18 0.11 1.91
C ASN A 174 2.93 -1.23 1.19
N LEU A 175 3.50 -2.32 1.66
CA LEU A 175 3.35 -3.64 1.02
C LEU A 175 1.90 -4.13 1.05
N TYR A 176 1.20 -3.98 2.19
CA TYR A 176 -0.20 -4.45 2.27
C TYR A 176 -1.11 -3.62 1.37
N GLY A 177 -0.86 -2.31 1.26
CA GLY A 177 -1.60 -1.44 0.37
C GLY A 177 -1.43 -1.83 -1.10
N ASP A 178 -0.24 -2.28 -1.50
CA ASP A 178 0.02 -2.80 -2.84
C ASP A 178 -0.81 -4.05 -3.11
N ILE A 179 -0.70 -5.05 -2.23
CA ILE A 179 -1.41 -6.33 -2.38
C ILE A 179 -2.93 -6.15 -2.36
N LEU A 180 -3.44 -5.39 -1.38
CA LEU A 180 -4.89 -5.21 -1.21
C LEU A 180 -5.50 -4.37 -2.33
N SER A 181 -4.78 -3.41 -2.91
CA SER A 181 -5.31 -2.64 -4.02
C SER A 181 -5.46 -3.45 -5.30
N ASP A 182 -4.55 -4.37 -5.57
CA ASP A 182 -4.69 -5.30 -6.71
C ASP A 182 -5.81 -6.32 -6.49
N LEU A 183 -5.94 -6.83 -5.25
CA LEU A 183 -7.07 -7.66 -4.86
C LEU A 183 -8.40 -6.92 -5.10
N CYS A 184 -8.51 -5.69 -4.60
CA CYS A 184 -9.73 -4.88 -4.73
C CYS A 184 -10.02 -4.47 -6.18
N ALA A 185 -9.00 -4.17 -6.98
CA ALA A 185 -9.17 -3.94 -8.41
C ALA A 185 -9.80 -5.18 -9.09
N GLY A 186 -9.40 -6.38 -8.67
CA GLY A 186 -10.01 -7.64 -9.13
C GLY A 186 -11.51 -7.75 -8.80
N LEU A 187 -11.95 -7.20 -7.67
CA LEU A 187 -13.36 -7.22 -7.28
C LEU A 187 -14.25 -6.39 -8.22
N VAL A 188 -13.72 -5.33 -8.82
CA VAL A 188 -14.48 -4.37 -9.64
C VAL A 188 -14.24 -4.49 -11.15
N GLY A 189 -13.52 -5.52 -11.60
CA GLY A 189 -13.31 -5.81 -13.02
C GLY A 189 -11.86 -5.74 -13.51
N GLY A 190 -10.91 -5.53 -12.61
CA GLY A 190 -9.48 -5.62 -12.86
C GLY A 190 -8.76 -4.26 -12.97
N LEU A 191 -7.44 -4.34 -13.15
CA LEU A 191 -6.56 -3.17 -13.16
C LEU A 191 -6.84 -2.14 -14.26
N GLY A 192 -7.54 -2.54 -15.33
CA GLY A 192 -7.91 -1.65 -16.44
C GLY A 192 -8.90 -0.54 -16.09
N VAL A 193 -9.51 -0.61 -14.90
CA VAL A 193 -10.45 0.39 -14.36
C VAL A 193 -10.03 0.90 -12.98
N ALA A 194 -8.79 0.65 -12.58
CA ALA A 194 -8.24 1.02 -11.27
C ALA A 194 -7.31 2.24 -11.39
N PRO A 195 -7.80 3.46 -11.11
CA PRO A 195 -6.99 4.66 -11.07
C PRO A 195 -6.11 4.74 -9.83
N GLY A 196 -5.17 5.69 -9.84
CA GLY A 196 -4.34 5.98 -8.69
C GLY A 196 -3.75 7.38 -8.72
N ALA A 197 -3.46 7.89 -7.54
CA ALA A 197 -2.74 9.14 -7.35
C ALA A 197 -1.78 9.01 -6.16
N ASN A 198 -0.65 9.70 -6.24
CA ASN A 198 0.33 9.78 -5.15
C ASN A 198 0.41 11.24 -4.72
N PHE A 199 0.37 11.49 -3.44
CA PHE A 199 0.35 12.82 -2.85
C PHE A 199 1.56 13.03 -1.94
N GLY A 200 2.22 14.13 -2.16
CA GLY A 200 3.20 14.74 -1.27
C GLY A 200 2.73 16.11 -0.80
N THR A 201 3.58 16.83 -0.07
CA THR A 201 3.28 18.20 0.36
C THR A 201 3.31 19.17 -0.82
N GLU A 202 4.28 19.04 -1.72
CA GLU A 202 4.54 19.99 -2.81
C GLU A 202 4.12 19.47 -4.19
N ALA A 203 3.88 18.15 -4.33
CA ALA A 203 3.63 17.54 -5.62
C ALA A 203 2.61 16.41 -5.53
N ALA A 204 1.93 16.14 -6.66
CA ALA A 204 1.09 14.97 -6.84
C ALA A 204 1.39 14.29 -8.18
N LEU A 205 1.36 12.97 -8.22
CA LEU A 205 1.57 12.15 -9.41
C LEU A 205 0.36 11.25 -9.63
N PHE A 206 -0.29 11.42 -10.76
CA PHE A 206 -1.46 10.63 -11.15
C PHE A 206 -1.02 9.51 -12.10
N GLU A 207 -1.29 8.27 -11.71
CA GLU A 207 -0.88 7.09 -12.47
C GLU A 207 -1.92 5.96 -12.29
N PRO A 208 -2.16 5.11 -13.32
CA PRO A 208 -2.99 3.93 -13.13
C PRO A 208 -2.27 2.89 -12.26
N THR A 209 -3.04 2.01 -11.63
CA THR A 209 -2.50 0.92 -10.81
C THR A 209 -1.69 -0.08 -11.64
N HIS A 210 -2.10 -0.33 -12.89
CA HIS A 210 -1.42 -1.28 -13.79
C HIS A 210 -0.06 -0.78 -14.30
N GLY A 211 0.84 -1.72 -14.62
CA GLY A 211 2.10 -1.44 -15.30
C GLY A 211 1.94 -1.21 -16.82
N SER A 212 3.06 -1.17 -17.52
CA SER A 212 3.15 -0.85 -18.97
C SER A 212 2.66 -1.96 -19.92
N ALA A 213 2.37 -3.17 -19.42
CA ALA A 213 1.85 -4.31 -20.18
C ALA A 213 2.56 -4.56 -21.54
N PRO A 214 3.89 -4.74 -21.60
CA PRO A 214 4.65 -4.78 -22.84
C PRO A 214 4.21 -5.88 -23.83
N ARG A 215 3.60 -6.95 -23.32
CA ARG A 215 3.06 -8.04 -24.17
C ARG A 215 1.90 -7.60 -25.06
N TYR A 216 1.28 -6.47 -24.76
CA TYR A 216 0.13 -5.94 -25.51
C TYR A 216 0.51 -4.72 -26.37
N ALA A 217 1.80 -4.35 -26.40
CA ALA A 217 2.28 -3.23 -27.21
C ALA A 217 1.95 -3.45 -28.70
N GLY A 218 1.36 -2.44 -29.34
CA GLY A 218 0.96 -2.50 -30.75
C GLY A 218 -0.30 -3.32 -31.06
N LEU A 219 -0.88 -4.05 -30.08
CA LEU A 219 -2.06 -4.89 -30.32
C LEU A 219 -3.40 -4.15 -30.19
N ASN A 220 -3.40 -2.92 -29.70
CA ASN A 220 -4.60 -2.08 -29.48
C ASN A 220 -5.70 -2.81 -28.65
N ARG A 221 -5.29 -3.52 -27.60
CA ARG A 221 -6.18 -4.35 -26.75
C ARG A 221 -6.32 -3.86 -25.31
N VAL A 222 -5.47 -2.92 -24.88
CA VAL A 222 -5.46 -2.43 -23.49
C VAL A 222 -6.56 -1.40 -23.30
N ASN A 223 -7.32 -1.53 -22.19
CA ASN A 223 -8.32 -0.55 -21.82
C ASN A 223 -7.63 0.70 -21.23
N PRO A 224 -7.83 1.92 -21.78
CA PRO A 224 -7.22 3.14 -21.28
C PRO A 224 -7.98 3.77 -20.09
N ALA A 225 -9.12 3.19 -19.66
CA ALA A 225 -9.99 3.80 -18.67
C ALA A 225 -9.27 4.10 -17.35
N ALA A 226 -8.41 3.22 -16.85
CA ALA A 226 -7.66 3.48 -15.62
C ALA A 226 -6.78 4.74 -15.71
N MET A 227 -6.11 4.97 -16.83
CA MET A 227 -5.31 6.19 -17.07
C MET A 227 -6.20 7.44 -17.15
N MET A 228 -7.32 7.36 -17.87
CA MET A 228 -8.26 8.47 -17.97
C MET A 228 -8.87 8.81 -16.61
N LEU A 229 -9.26 7.81 -15.84
CA LEU A 229 -9.78 7.97 -14.48
C LEU A 229 -8.73 8.56 -13.52
N SER A 230 -7.44 8.18 -13.67
CA SER A 230 -6.36 8.79 -12.89
C SER A 230 -6.21 10.29 -13.18
N GLY A 231 -6.49 10.73 -14.41
CA GLY A 231 -6.49 12.16 -14.77
C GLY A 231 -7.69 12.95 -14.25
N VAL A 232 -8.69 12.28 -13.66
CA VAL A 232 -9.88 12.89 -13.07
C VAL A 232 -9.77 13.05 -11.55
N LEU A 233 -8.83 12.29 -10.92
CA LEU A 233 -8.60 12.37 -9.47
C LEU A 233 -7.96 13.71 -9.08
#